data_4041390cfae8f1f6994a609ef1a74494
#
_entry.id   4041390cfae8f1f6994a609ef1a74494
#
_cell.length_a   1.000
_cell.length_b   1.000
_cell.length_c   1.000
_cell.angle_alpha   90.00
_cell.angle_beta   90.00
_cell.angle_gamma   90.00
#
_symmetry.space_group_name_H-M   'P 1'
#
loop_
_entity.id
_entity.type
_entity.pdbx_description
1 polymer ?
#
loop_
_entity_poly.entity_id
_entity_poly.type
_entity_poly.pdbx_seq_one_letter_code
_entity_poly.pdbx_strand_id
1 'polypeptide(L)'
;ALMRPGSIDANIMSKVDRTNYAKDGSMLSEEFSDAKAALRGYAESTLTSSIVFSAGFNRTLLGFLSQFKDFYRDESGKIKKKIIIKVSDFRSAMIQGKFLATKGLEVSEFRIESGLNCGGHAFASQGYLLPSILKEFKEKRKTLAQEFIPLIKSYYEKQNWTFNESDFICEPLLTVQGGIGTSG
;
A
#
# COMPACT_ATOMS: atom_id res chain seq x y z
N ALA A 1 15.13 -4.69 28.94
CA ALA A 1 14.98 -4.40 27.50
C ALA A 1 14.42 -2.99 27.38
N LEU A 2 15.11 -2.09 26.69
CA LEU A 2 14.60 -0.76 26.38
C LEU A 2 13.49 -0.90 25.34
N MET A 3 12.26 -0.57 25.72
CA MET A 3 11.15 -0.48 24.77
C MET A 3 11.45 0.63 23.77
N ARG A 4 11.41 0.30 22.48
CA ARG A 4 11.42 1.32 21.42
C ARG A 4 9.98 1.67 21.07
N PRO A 5 9.63 2.96 20.98
CA PRO A 5 8.31 3.35 20.54
C PRO A 5 8.08 2.85 19.11
N GLY A 6 6.85 2.38 18.82
CA GLY A 6 6.43 2.07 17.46
C GLY A 6 6.21 3.34 16.63
N SER A 7 5.83 3.16 15.36
CA SER A 7 5.42 4.25 14.48
C SER A 7 3.92 4.56 14.65
N ILE A 8 3.56 5.82 14.40
CA ILE A 8 2.15 6.23 14.26
C ILE A 8 1.91 6.43 12.77
N ASP A 9 1.21 5.47 12.15
CA ASP A 9 0.96 5.49 10.72
C ASP A 9 -0.37 6.19 10.39
N ALA A 10 -0.38 6.92 9.27
CA ALA A 10 -1.62 7.48 8.74
C ALA A 10 -2.44 6.38 8.05
N ASN A 11 -3.76 6.42 8.20
CA ASN A 11 -4.64 5.43 7.59
C ASN A 11 -5.69 6.08 6.70
N ILE A 12 -5.83 5.59 5.46
CA ILE A 12 -6.93 5.94 4.56
C ILE A 12 -7.71 4.66 4.25
N MET A 13 -8.85 4.48 4.91
CA MET A 13 -9.66 3.27 4.83
C MET A 13 -10.83 3.37 3.84
N SER A 14 -10.80 4.35 2.93
CA SER A 14 -11.82 4.53 1.91
C SER A 14 -11.69 3.47 0.81
N LYS A 15 -12.75 2.67 0.63
CA LYS A 15 -12.87 1.73 -0.49
C LYS A 15 -13.56 2.36 -1.70
N VAL A 16 -14.41 3.35 -1.47
CA VAL A 16 -15.19 4.05 -2.48
C VAL A 16 -14.97 5.55 -2.29
N ASP A 17 -14.51 6.18 -3.35
CA ASP A 17 -14.35 7.62 -3.39
C ASP A 17 -15.66 8.30 -3.78
N ARG A 18 -16.02 9.38 -3.09
CA ARG A 18 -17.19 10.18 -3.41
C ARG A 18 -16.78 11.43 -4.17
N THR A 19 -17.54 11.75 -5.19
CA THR A 19 -17.49 13.07 -5.81
C THR A 19 -18.00 14.11 -4.83
N ASN A 20 -17.25 15.16 -4.59
CA ASN A 20 -17.65 16.28 -3.75
C ASN A 20 -18.22 17.41 -4.61
N TYR A 21 -19.04 18.24 -3.98
CA TYR A 21 -19.72 19.39 -4.61
C TYR A 21 -19.34 20.67 -3.88
N ALA A 22 -19.23 21.76 -4.64
CA ALA A 22 -19.04 23.08 -4.09
C ALA A 22 -20.33 23.59 -3.43
N LYS A 23 -20.25 24.72 -2.71
CA LYS A 23 -21.41 25.31 -2.02
C LYS A 23 -22.54 25.72 -2.96
N ASP A 24 -22.24 26.01 -4.21
CA ASP A 24 -23.20 26.36 -5.26
C ASP A 24 -23.84 25.15 -5.94
N GLY A 25 -23.48 23.92 -5.50
CA GLY A 25 -23.97 22.68 -6.07
C GLY A 25 -23.19 22.19 -7.30
N SER A 26 -22.18 22.91 -7.76
CA SER A 26 -21.32 22.45 -8.87
C SER A 26 -20.46 21.28 -8.44
N MET A 27 -20.26 20.31 -9.35
CA MET A 27 -19.43 19.14 -9.11
C MET A 27 -17.94 19.55 -9.09
N LEU A 28 -17.24 19.16 -8.03
CA LEU A 28 -15.80 19.35 -7.93
C LEU A 28 -15.05 18.28 -8.75
N SER A 29 -13.83 18.60 -9.17
CA SER A 29 -13.00 17.63 -9.87
C SER A 29 -12.65 16.45 -8.94
N GLU A 30 -12.33 15.32 -9.55
CA GLU A 30 -12.07 14.04 -8.85
C GLU A 30 -10.95 14.13 -7.80
N GLU A 31 -10.02 15.06 -7.95
CA GLU A 31 -8.93 15.30 -7.00
C GLU A 31 -9.39 15.86 -5.64
N PHE A 32 -10.61 16.39 -5.57
CA PHE A 32 -11.23 16.90 -4.32
C PHE A 32 -12.11 15.87 -3.62
N SER A 33 -12.06 14.60 -4.03
CA SER A 33 -12.66 13.54 -3.25
C SER A 33 -12.05 13.44 -1.86
N ASP A 34 -12.81 12.97 -0.87
CA ASP A 34 -12.36 12.90 0.53
C ASP A 34 -11.08 12.09 0.69
N ALA A 35 -10.98 10.94 0.00
CA ALA A 35 -9.82 10.09 0.08
C ALA A 35 -8.57 10.73 -0.55
N LYS A 36 -8.72 11.39 -1.70
CA LYS A 36 -7.60 12.11 -2.35
C LYS A 36 -7.20 13.35 -1.57
N ALA A 37 -8.16 14.08 -1.00
CA ALA A 37 -7.88 15.23 -0.13
C ALA A 37 -7.09 14.80 1.12
N ALA A 38 -7.48 13.69 1.76
CA ALA A 38 -6.74 13.12 2.89
C ALA A 38 -5.33 12.68 2.48
N LEU A 39 -5.20 12.01 1.34
CA LEU A 39 -3.89 11.58 0.81
C LEU A 39 -3.00 12.78 0.52
N ARG A 40 -3.51 13.81 -0.14
CA ARG A 40 -2.76 15.04 -0.41
C ARG A 40 -2.31 15.71 0.89
N GLY A 41 -3.20 15.88 1.86
CA GLY A 41 -2.87 16.46 3.16
C GLY A 41 -1.75 15.69 3.87
N TYR A 42 -1.77 14.35 3.83
CA TYR A 42 -0.68 13.54 4.35
C TYR A 42 0.60 13.70 3.50
N ALA A 43 0.51 13.64 2.18
CA ALA A 43 1.65 13.70 1.28
C ALA A 43 2.42 15.02 1.40
N GLU A 44 1.72 16.14 1.57
CA GLU A 44 2.28 17.48 1.73
C GLU A 44 2.70 17.80 3.18
N SER A 45 2.32 16.97 4.15
CA SER A 45 2.69 17.17 5.55
C SER A 45 4.17 16.88 5.80
N THR A 46 4.67 17.32 6.95
CA THR A 46 6.04 17.02 7.44
C THR A 46 6.18 15.60 8.01
N LEU A 47 5.11 14.82 8.06
CA LEU A 47 5.13 13.46 8.58
C LEU A 47 6.02 12.55 7.73
N THR A 48 6.76 11.68 8.40
CA THR A 48 7.64 10.66 7.78
C THR A 48 7.20 9.24 8.11
N SER A 49 6.04 9.09 8.74
CA SER A 49 5.42 7.79 9.02
C SER A 49 4.95 7.10 7.72
N SER A 50 4.50 5.87 7.85
CA SER A 50 3.89 5.18 6.71
C SER A 50 2.44 5.59 6.52
N ILE A 51 1.91 5.38 5.30
CA ILE A 51 0.49 5.48 5.02
C ILE A 51 -0.08 4.09 4.75
N VAL A 52 -1.21 3.77 5.38
CA VAL A 52 -1.88 2.47 5.29
C VAL A 52 -3.17 2.59 4.49
N PHE A 53 -3.32 1.77 3.47
CA PHE A 53 -4.51 1.69 2.65
C PHE A 53 -5.34 0.45 2.99
N SER A 54 -6.66 0.53 2.78
CA SER A 54 -7.57 -0.58 3.02
C SER A 54 -7.34 -1.75 2.06
N ALA A 55 -7.84 -2.93 2.41
CA ALA A 55 -7.69 -4.14 1.60
C ALA A 55 -8.43 -4.09 0.23
N GLY A 56 -9.28 -3.11 0.01
CA GLY A 56 -9.95 -2.90 -1.27
C GLY A 56 -9.04 -2.19 -2.28
N PHE A 57 -9.06 -2.63 -3.54
CA PHE A 57 -8.27 -2.01 -4.60
C PHE A 57 -8.94 -0.73 -5.11
N ASN A 58 -8.63 0.41 -4.52
CA ASN A 58 -9.02 1.73 -5.03
C ASN A 58 -7.94 2.23 -6.01
N ARG A 59 -8.13 1.92 -7.29
CA ARG A 59 -7.15 2.20 -8.35
C ARG A 59 -6.88 3.69 -8.53
N THR A 60 -7.91 4.54 -8.39
CA THR A 60 -7.76 6.00 -8.56
C THR A 60 -6.97 6.60 -7.40
N LEU A 61 -7.27 6.21 -6.16
CA LEU A 61 -6.55 6.66 -4.98
C LEU A 61 -5.08 6.20 -5.00
N LEU A 62 -4.83 4.92 -5.26
CA LEU A 62 -3.46 4.41 -5.35
C LEU A 62 -2.68 5.04 -6.52
N GLY A 63 -3.37 5.34 -7.63
CA GLY A 63 -2.78 6.06 -8.76
C GLY A 63 -2.37 7.49 -8.41
N PHE A 64 -3.10 8.14 -7.52
CA PHE A 64 -2.84 9.51 -7.09
C PHE A 64 -1.52 9.67 -6.32
N LEU A 65 -1.04 8.59 -5.66
CA LEU A 65 0.27 8.56 -5.00
C LEU A 65 1.42 8.99 -5.91
N SER A 66 1.34 8.68 -7.21
CA SER A 66 2.42 8.97 -8.16
C SER A 66 2.68 10.47 -8.39
N GLN A 67 1.81 11.34 -7.89
CA GLN A 67 1.98 12.80 -7.99
C GLN A 67 2.92 13.37 -6.91
N PHE A 68 3.25 12.58 -5.88
CA PHE A 68 3.99 13.07 -4.72
C PHE A 68 5.39 12.45 -4.64
N LYS A 69 6.42 13.31 -4.68
CA LYS A 69 7.83 12.90 -4.70
C LYS A 69 8.26 12.12 -3.45
N ASP A 70 7.68 12.41 -2.30
CA ASP A 70 8.04 11.80 -1.00
C ASP A 70 7.81 10.28 -0.93
N PHE A 71 7.07 9.70 -1.89
CA PHE A 71 6.86 8.25 -2.02
C PHE A 71 7.91 7.55 -2.89
N TYR A 72 8.79 8.31 -3.53
CA TYR A 72 9.90 7.78 -4.33
C TYR A 72 11.21 7.85 -3.56
N ARG A 73 12.21 7.12 -4.03
CA ARG A 73 13.56 7.22 -3.49
C ARG A 73 14.17 8.56 -3.85
N ASP A 74 14.77 9.19 -2.87
CA ASP A 74 15.61 10.37 -3.05
C ASP A 74 17.01 9.97 -3.58
N GLU A 75 17.86 10.96 -3.81
CA GLU A 75 19.24 10.76 -4.29
C GLU A 75 20.09 9.90 -3.34
N SER A 76 19.72 9.78 -2.07
CA SER A 76 20.37 8.92 -1.09
C SER A 76 19.79 7.50 -1.06
N GLY A 77 18.86 7.16 -1.94
CA GLY A 77 18.18 5.88 -2.00
C GLY A 77 17.11 5.66 -0.92
N LYS A 78 16.67 6.71 -0.21
CA LYS A 78 15.69 6.61 0.88
C LYS A 78 14.31 7.05 0.44
N ILE A 79 13.29 6.33 0.93
CA ILE A 79 11.88 6.72 0.79
C ILE A 79 11.46 7.45 2.06
N LYS A 80 11.00 8.70 1.92
CA LYS A 80 10.55 9.51 3.05
C LYS A 80 9.20 9.05 3.61
N LYS A 81 8.26 8.69 2.73
CA LYS A 81 6.91 8.23 3.10
C LYS A 81 6.65 6.85 2.52
N LYS A 82 6.45 5.87 3.39
CA LYS A 82 6.30 4.47 3.00
C LYS A 82 4.85 4.11 2.75
N ILE A 83 4.62 3.17 1.84
CA ILE A 83 3.30 2.67 1.48
C ILE A 83 3.08 1.30 2.12
N ILE A 84 2.00 1.18 2.88
CA ILE A 84 1.51 -0.08 3.45
C ILE A 84 0.16 -0.41 2.82
N ILE A 85 0.03 -1.60 2.27
CA ILE A 85 -1.22 -2.09 1.70
C ILE A 85 -1.76 -3.23 2.56
N LYS A 86 -3.00 -3.08 3.03
CA LYS A 86 -3.72 -4.20 3.65
C LYS A 86 -4.24 -5.13 2.57
N VAL A 87 -4.11 -6.42 2.78
CA VAL A 87 -4.54 -7.45 1.82
C VAL A 87 -5.16 -8.64 2.54
N SER A 88 -6.11 -9.30 1.91
CA SER A 88 -6.74 -10.52 2.41
C SER A 88 -6.20 -11.80 1.78
N ASP A 89 -5.43 -11.70 0.70
CA ASP A 89 -4.88 -12.82 -0.05
C ASP A 89 -3.67 -12.41 -0.88
N PHE A 90 -2.89 -13.40 -1.32
CA PHE A 90 -1.68 -13.19 -2.12
C PHE A 90 -1.95 -12.58 -3.49
N ARG A 91 -3.07 -12.94 -4.12
CA ARG A 91 -3.45 -12.38 -5.43
C ARG A 91 -3.69 -10.88 -5.34
N SER A 92 -4.38 -10.43 -4.28
CA SER A 92 -4.61 -9.01 -4.02
C SER A 92 -3.30 -8.25 -3.83
N ALA A 93 -2.34 -8.82 -3.09
CA ALA A 93 -1.01 -8.24 -2.92
C ALA A 93 -0.28 -8.10 -4.27
N MET A 94 -0.31 -9.15 -5.08
CA MET A 94 0.31 -9.16 -6.40
C MET A 94 -0.29 -8.10 -7.33
N ILE A 95 -1.62 -8.00 -7.41
CA ILE A 95 -2.30 -7.04 -8.29
C ILE A 95 -2.01 -5.61 -7.87
N GLN A 96 -2.16 -5.29 -6.59
CA GLN A 96 -1.96 -3.93 -6.08
C GLN A 96 -0.48 -3.53 -6.13
N GLY A 97 0.43 -4.45 -5.77
CA GLY A 97 1.86 -4.23 -5.85
C GLY A 97 2.34 -3.99 -7.28
N LYS A 98 1.92 -4.79 -8.24
CA LYS A 98 2.23 -4.58 -9.68
C LYS A 98 1.71 -3.22 -10.16
N PHE A 99 0.49 -2.85 -9.79
CA PHE A 99 -0.07 -1.56 -10.18
C PHE A 99 0.79 -0.40 -9.67
N LEU A 100 1.23 -0.42 -8.40
CA LEU A 100 2.11 0.60 -7.85
C LEU A 100 3.50 0.55 -8.49
N ALA A 101 4.06 -0.64 -8.68
CA ALA A 101 5.36 -0.84 -9.32
C ALA A 101 5.41 -0.28 -10.75
N THR A 102 4.32 -0.39 -11.54
CA THR A 102 4.24 0.24 -12.88
C THR A 102 4.31 1.78 -12.84
N LYS A 103 4.13 2.37 -11.67
CA LYS A 103 4.26 3.81 -11.40
C LYS A 103 5.55 4.17 -10.65
N GLY A 104 6.48 3.22 -10.54
CA GLY A 104 7.75 3.40 -9.83
C GLY A 104 7.63 3.43 -8.31
N LEU A 105 6.46 3.08 -7.76
CA LEU A 105 6.18 3.13 -6.33
C LEU A 105 6.42 1.76 -5.67
N GLU A 106 7.05 1.79 -4.49
CA GLU A 106 7.35 0.60 -3.72
C GLU A 106 6.33 0.37 -2.61
N VAL A 107 5.84 -0.86 -2.49
CA VAL A 107 5.10 -1.30 -1.30
C VAL A 107 6.11 -1.75 -0.25
N SER A 108 6.19 -1.02 0.86
CA SER A 108 7.12 -1.34 1.95
C SER A 108 6.61 -2.47 2.83
N GLU A 109 5.29 -2.61 2.94
CA GLU A 109 4.67 -3.63 3.78
C GLU A 109 3.34 -4.08 3.19
N PHE A 110 3.11 -5.39 3.15
CA PHE A 110 1.78 -5.97 3.03
C PHE A 110 1.29 -6.42 4.40
N ARG A 111 0.20 -5.79 4.84
CA ARG A 111 -0.46 -6.13 6.11
C ARG A 111 -1.61 -7.08 5.84
N ILE A 112 -1.39 -8.34 6.18
CA ILE A 112 -2.34 -9.42 5.90
C ILE A 112 -3.42 -9.40 6.97
N GLU A 113 -4.67 -9.28 6.57
CA GLU A 113 -5.81 -9.39 7.47
C GLU A 113 -6.76 -10.49 7.00
N SER A 114 -7.44 -11.13 7.97
CA SER A 114 -8.44 -12.13 7.63
C SER A 114 -9.61 -11.47 6.89
N GLY A 115 -10.27 -12.21 5.99
CA GLY A 115 -11.45 -11.73 5.27
C GLY A 115 -12.58 -11.28 6.19
N LEU A 116 -12.68 -11.84 7.40
CA LEU A 116 -13.65 -11.43 8.44
C LEU A 116 -13.37 -10.00 8.95
N ASN A 117 -12.11 -9.58 9.01
CA ASN A 117 -11.73 -8.25 9.49
C ASN A 117 -11.82 -7.17 8.41
N CYS A 118 -11.90 -7.54 7.14
CA CYS A 118 -12.05 -6.62 6.01
C CYS A 118 -13.48 -6.05 5.84
N GLY A 119 -14.34 -6.17 6.85
CA GLY A 119 -15.71 -5.62 6.81
C GLY A 119 -16.74 -6.52 6.12
N GLY A 120 -16.60 -7.82 6.23
CA GLY A 120 -17.68 -8.78 5.99
C GLY A 120 -17.93 -9.20 4.55
N HIS A 121 -17.13 -8.79 3.59
CA HIS A 121 -17.12 -9.37 2.25
C HIS A 121 -15.91 -10.28 2.08
N ALA A 122 -15.82 -11.30 2.95
CA ALA A 122 -15.09 -12.48 2.57
C ALA A 122 -15.86 -13.07 1.38
N PHE A 123 -15.38 -12.88 0.17
CA PHE A 123 -15.76 -13.80 -0.89
C PHE A 123 -15.41 -15.17 -0.34
N ALA A 124 -16.42 -16.00 -0.17
CA ALA A 124 -16.27 -17.36 0.27
C ALA A 124 -15.54 -18.18 -0.82
N SER A 125 -14.29 -17.89 -1.03
CA SER A 125 -13.36 -18.87 -1.56
C SER A 125 -13.18 -19.84 -0.41
N GLN A 126 -13.72 -21.05 -0.57
CA GLN A 126 -13.83 -22.07 0.42
C GLN A 126 -12.53 -22.17 1.24
N GLY A 127 -12.61 -21.84 2.55
CA GLY A 127 -11.62 -22.25 3.51
C GLY A 127 -10.35 -21.43 3.66
N TYR A 128 -10.28 -20.19 3.24
CA TYR A 128 -9.09 -19.37 3.50
C TYR A 128 -9.08 -18.87 4.96
N LEU A 129 -8.75 -19.77 5.83
CA LEU A 129 -8.34 -19.42 7.19
C LEU A 129 -7.00 -18.70 7.11
N LEU A 130 -6.80 -17.75 8.00
CA LEU A 130 -5.56 -16.95 8.07
C LEU A 130 -4.26 -17.79 8.00
N PRO A 131 -4.15 -18.98 8.65
CA PRO A 131 -2.96 -19.82 8.54
C PRO A 131 -2.62 -20.25 7.11
N SER A 132 -3.63 -20.61 6.30
CA SER A 132 -3.42 -21.00 4.89
C SER A 132 -2.93 -19.83 4.04
N ILE A 133 -3.50 -18.64 4.26
CA ILE A 133 -3.08 -17.40 3.59
C ILE A 133 -1.63 -17.07 3.95
N LEU A 134 -1.29 -17.14 5.25
CA LEU A 134 0.08 -16.88 5.73
C LEU A 134 1.09 -17.86 5.15
N LYS A 135 0.72 -19.14 5.03
CA LYS A 135 1.55 -20.16 4.39
C LYS A 135 1.83 -19.78 2.93
N GLU A 136 0.82 -19.39 2.16
CA GLU A 136 0.98 -18.95 0.78
C GLU A 136 1.93 -17.75 0.67
N PHE A 137 1.75 -16.74 1.50
CA PHE A 137 2.66 -15.58 1.54
C PHE A 137 4.09 -15.97 1.89
N LYS A 138 4.28 -16.85 2.87
CA LYS A 138 5.61 -17.35 3.26
C LYS A 138 6.32 -18.05 2.10
N GLU A 139 5.60 -18.90 1.38
CA GLU A 139 6.15 -19.68 0.25
C GLU A 139 6.44 -18.82 -0.97
N LYS A 140 5.58 -17.83 -1.24
CA LYS A 140 5.64 -17.00 -2.46
C LYS A 140 6.25 -15.61 -2.25
N ARG A 141 6.76 -15.30 -1.06
CA ARG A 141 7.26 -13.96 -0.72
C ARG A 141 8.26 -13.40 -1.74
N LYS A 142 9.23 -14.23 -2.15
CA LYS A 142 10.26 -13.83 -3.11
C LYS A 142 9.69 -13.45 -4.47
N THR A 143 8.58 -14.06 -4.87
CA THR A 143 7.90 -13.77 -6.14
C THR A 143 7.42 -12.31 -6.20
N LEU A 144 7.02 -11.72 -5.07
CA LEU A 144 6.60 -10.31 -5.03
C LEU A 144 7.74 -9.39 -5.50
N ALA A 145 8.93 -9.56 -4.93
CA ALA A 145 10.09 -8.76 -5.31
C ALA A 145 10.49 -8.98 -6.78
N GLN A 146 10.56 -10.24 -7.20
CA GLN A 146 10.91 -10.61 -8.58
C GLN A 146 9.97 -9.98 -9.61
N GLU A 147 8.70 -9.83 -9.28
CA GLU A 147 7.70 -9.25 -10.18
C GLU A 147 7.66 -7.72 -10.13
N PHE A 148 7.98 -7.10 -8.98
CA PHE A 148 7.85 -5.65 -8.82
C PHE A 148 9.10 -4.90 -9.25
N ILE A 149 10.32 -5.40 -8.93
CA ILE A 149 11.58 -4.71 -9.21
C ILE A 149 11.75 -4.35 -10.70
N PRO A 150 11.51 -5.26 -11.65
CA PRO A 150 11.63 -4.93 -13.08
C PRO A 150 10.67 -3.82 -13.53
N LEU A 151 9.47 -3.76 -12.96
CA LEU A 151 8.47 -2.73 -13.28
C LEU A 151 8.90 -1.36 -12.75
N ILE A 152 9.41 -1.32 -11.52
CA ILE A 152 9.93 -0.10 -10.91
C ILE A 152 11.13 0.40 -11.71
N LYS A 153 12.07 -0.48 -12.04
CA LYS A 153 13.24 -0.17 -12.85
C LYS A 153 12.85 0.46 -14.19
N SER A 154 11.92 -0.18 -14.90
CA SER A 154 11.40 0.35 -16.18
C SER A 154 10.76 1.73 -16.04
N TYR A 155 10.08 2.01 -14.92
CA TYR A 155 9.53 3.34 -14.67
C TYR A 155 10.64 4.38 -14.45
N TYR A 156 11.65 4.09 -13.61
CA TYR A 156 12.77 4.99 -13.34
C TYR A 156 13.56 5.29 -14.62
N GLU A 157 13.81 4.29 -15.46
CA GLU A 157 14.46 4.47 -16.76
C GLU A 157 13.68 5.43 -17.68
N LYS A 158 12.35 5.30 -17.73
CA LYS A 158 11.47 6.21 -18.52
C LYS A 158 11.47 7.64 -17.99
N GLN A 159 11.71 7.84 -16.70
CA GLN A 159 11.80 9.17 -16.08
C GLN A 159 13.23 9.74 -16.13
N ASN A 160 14.19 9.00 -16.65
CA ASN A 160 15.63 9.31 -16.58
C ASN A 160 16.12 9.49 -15.12
N TRP A 161 15.57 8.70 -14.21
CA TRP A 161 15.97 8.67 -12.80
C TRP A 161 17.00 7.56 -12.57
N THR A 162 17.94 7.80 -11.64
CA THR A 162 18.91 6.78 -11.25
C THR A 162 18.20 5.61 -10.54
N PHE A 163 18.50 4.39 -10.98
CA PHE A 163 18.04 3.17 -10.36
C PHE A 163 19.24 2.37 -9.88
N ASN A 164 19.44 2.31 -8.57
CA ASN A 164 20.46 1.45 -7.95
C ASN A 164 19.77 0.23 -7.38
N GLU A 165 19.97 -0.92 -7.99
CA GLU A 165 19.28 -2.16 -7.60
C GLU A 165 19.52 -2.54 -6.13
N SER A 166 20.68 -2.21 -5.57
CA SER A 166 21.03 -2.43 -4.16
C SER A 166 20.16 -1.64 -3.17
N ASP A 167 19.54 -0.54 -3.61
CA ASP A 167 18.72 0.29 -2.74
C ASP A 167 17.31 -0.29 -2.59
N PHE A 168 16.87 -1.11 -3.54
CA PHE A 168 15.53 -1.66 -3.53
C PHE A 168 15.44 -2.86 -2.57
N ILE A 169 14.50 -2.77 -1.64
CA ILE A 169 14.23 -3.86 -0.70
C ILE A 169 13.72 -5.05 -1.52
N CYS A 170 14.50 -6.12 -1.53
CA CYS A 170 14.16 -7.32 -2.30
C CYS A 170 12.84 -7.97 -1.86
N GLU A 171 12.38 -7.72 -0.64
CA GLU A 171 11.17 -8.34 -0.11
C GLU A 171 10.38 -7.35 0.75
N PRO A 172 9.10 -7.10 0.45
CA PRO A 172 8.26 -6.28 1.31
C PRO A 172 8.10 -6.95 2.68
N LEU A 173 7.95 -6.12 3.72
CA LEU A 173 7.61 -6.62 5.05
C LEU A 173 6.23 -7.27 4.99
N LEU A 174 6.08 -8.42 5.62
CA LEU A 174 4.80 -9.10 5.81
C LEU A 174 4.42 -9.03 7.28
N THR A 175 3.28 -8.42 7.56
CA THR A 175 2.70 -8.35 8.91
C THR A 175 1.30 -8.92 8.91
N VAL A 176 0.77 -9.20 10.08
CA VAL A 176 -0.57 -9.79 10.26
C VAL A 176 -1.39 -8.90 11.17
N GLN A 177 -2.63 -8.64 10.79
CA GLN A 177 -3.56 -7.85 11.56
C GLN A 177 -4.87 -8.60 11.79
N GLY A 178 -5.29 -8.72 13.06
CA GLY A 178 -6.53 -9.37 13.45
C GLY A 178 -6.48 -10.91 13.37
N GLY A 179 -7.57 -11.53 13.80
CA GLY A 179 -7.67 -13.00 13.81
C GLY A 179 -6.86 -13.69 14.90
N ILE A 180 -6.20 -12.96 15.77
CA ILE A 180 -5.45 -13.47 16.92
C ILE A 180 -6.36 -13.36 18.14
N GLY A 181 -7.06 -14.43 18.45
CA GLY A 181 -8.06 -14.43 19.53
C GLY A 181 -7.51 -14.85 20.89
N THR A 182 -6.61 -15.80 20.94
CA THR A 182 -6.01 -16.32 22.18
C THR A 182 -4.58 -16.79 21.93
N SER A 183 -3.76 -16.72 22.96
CA SER A 183 -2.44 -17.34 23.00
C SER A 183 -2.59 -18.84 23.25
N GLY A 184 -2.87 -19.62 22.25
CA GLY A 184 -2.90 -21.06 22.32
C GLY A 184 -2.16 -21.68 21.18
#